data_03b8dff59e1d88de0c76a2aa15846598
#
_entry.id   03b8dff59e1d88de0c76a2aa15846598
#
_cell.length_a   1.000
_cell.length_b   1.000
_cell.length_c   1.000
_cell.angle_alpha   90.00
_cell.angle_beta   90.00
_cell.angle_gamma   90.00
#
_symmetry.space_group_name_H-M   'P 1'
#
loop_
_entity.id
_entity.type
_entity.pdbx_description
1 polymer ?
#
loop_
_entity_poly.entity_id
_entity_poly.type
_entity_poly.pdbx_seq_one_letter_code
_entity_poly.pdbx_strand_id
1 'polypeptide(L)'
;MPDCTALSIIANNPLAPPEVDLGIFPVCFSKRLWVTPTEFLQTTNAMATAEWAIGVSQSLTRRLPDRERRGPRMRYGENSILMMAFIQVAWQMGYEMTVDYFRSHPEAARVAGFADGRVISIGQYWERRQALGLWAFWFFFLGMVWQLTRMKIIHGVDVILDSTTQRAWYHEDADAAWSFPKPWKGSTWGYKVHTLLCRWSELPIMFLVTPANRHDSPLAIPLLSLAMACFGFPIAIVRADAAYFSYALLNYIRTVLHAGFVIDYNLRKQGKKALATLPFIRQWRVHLKFRAVIERHFAWTKRYFGLEAARWKGLVSAYQHTALVYSVMLGVALTAHRYQRPELAGARMRVLAIHMPA
;
A
#
# COMPACT_ATOMS: atom_id res chain seq x y z
N MET A 1 0.08 -8.32 -23.08
CA MET A 1 0.13 -6.91 -22.68
C MET A 1 -1.15 -6.65 -21.94
N PRO A 2 -1.15 -6.04 -20.73
CA PRO A 2 -2.41 -5.60 -20.14
C PRO A 2 -2.99 -4.52 -21.05
N ASP A 3 -4.27 -4.64 -21.31
CA ASP A 3 -5.01 -3.82 -22.23
C ASP A 3 -5.02 -2.35 -21.77
N CYS A 4 -4.56 -1.42 -22.63
CA CYS A 4 -4.54 0.02 -22.34
C CYS A 4 -5.95 0.60 -22.08
N THR A 5 -7.00 -0.14 -22.43
CA THR A 5 -8.41 0.23 -22.21
C THR A 5 -8.77 0.32 -20.73
N ALA A 6 -8.13 -0.47 -19.84
CA ALA A 6 -8.40 -0.40 -18.41
C ALA A 6 -7.96 0.94 -17.80
N LEU A 7 -6.84 1.50 -18.26
CA LEU A 7 -6.36 2.82 -17.78
C LEU A 7 -7.23 3.97 -18.27
N SER A 8 -7.75 3.90 -19.50
CA SER A 8 -8.67 4.91 -20.01
C SER A 8 -10.01 4.92 -19.28
N ILE A 9 -10.49 3.75 -18.84
CA ILE A 9 -11.69 3.62 -18.03
C ILE A 9 -11.48 4.25 -16.64
N ILE A 10 -10.28 4.10 -16.06
CA ILE A 10 -9.95 4.67 -14.76
C ILE A 10 -9.78 6.17 -14.85
N ALA A 11 -9.06 6.67 -15.85
CA ALA A 11 -8.84 8.10 -16.07
C ALA A 11 -10.14 8.88 -16.28
N ASN A 12 -11.13 8.27 -16.91
CA ASN A 12 -12.44 8.87 -17.17
C ASN A 12 -13.48 8.56 -16.06
N ASN A 13 -13.07 7.89 -14.97
CA ASN A 13 -13.98 7.56 -13.89
C ASN A 13 -14.15 8.75 -12.93
N PRO A 14 -15.35 9.38 -12.84
CA PRO A 14 -15.59 10.52 -11.95
C PRO A 14 -15.45 10.19 -10.46
N LEU A 15 -15.30 8.90 -10.13
CA LEU A 15 -15.11 8.41 -8.76
C LEU A 15 -13.63 8.17 -8.42
N ALA A 16 -12.73 8.30 -9.39
CA ALA A 16 -11.29 8.27 -9.10
C ALA A 16 -10.94 9.49 -8.24
N PRO A 17 -10.10 9.33 -7.22
CA PRO A 17 -9.64 10.48 -6.45
C PRO A 17 -8.99 11.51 -7.40
N PRO A 18 -9.37 12.78 -7.32
CA PRO A 18 -8.87 13.82 -8.23
C PRO A 18 -7.35 14.02 -8.18
N GLU A 19 -6.71 13.54 -7.10
CA GLU A 19 -5.27 13.62 -6.89
C GLU A 19 -4.48 12.47 -7.55
N VAL A 20 -5.16 11.46 -8.06
CA VAL A 20 -4.51 10.35 -8.79
C VAL A 20 -4.59 10.64 -10.27
N ASP A 21 -3.56 11.31 -10.79
CA ASP A 21 -3.39 11.45 -12.23
C ASP A 21 -2.93 10.12 -12.82
N LEU A 22 -3.90 9.34 -13.27
CA LEU A 22 -3.68 8.01 -13.86
C LEU A 22 -3.10 8.07 -15.27
N GLY A 23 -3.05 9.25 -15.91
CA GLY A 23 -2.44 9.46 -17.22
C GLY A 23 -0.91 9.32 -17.21
N ILE A 24 -0.29 9.38 -16.02
CA ILE A 24 1.16 9.27 -15.85
C ILE A 24 1.61 7.82 -15.56
N PHE A 25 0.70 6.87 -15.41
CA PHE A 25 1.12 5.48 -15.26
C PHE A 25 1.84 5.02 -16.52
N PRO A 26 3.15 4.71 -16.44
CA PRO A 26 3.85 4.14 -17.57
C PRO A 26 3.24 2.77 -17.85
N VAL A 27 2.58 2.66 -18.96
CA VAL A 27 1.84 1.48 -19.42
C VAL A 27 2.72 0.25 -19.61
N CYS A 28 4.01 0.38 -19.47
CA CYS A 28 4.98 -0.67 -19.69
C CYS A 28 5.88 -0.91 -18.49
N PHE A 29 5.45 -1.77 -17.59
CA PHE A 29 6.39 -2.51 -16.76
C PHE A 29 7.09 -3.56 -17.63
N SER A 30 8.20 -3.20 -18.28
CA SER A 30 8.94 -4.18 -19.06
C SER A 30 9.59 -5.21 -18.14
N LYS A 31 9.59 -6.47 -18.57
CA LYS A 31 10.16 -7.62 -17.88
C LYS A 31 11.66 -7.48 -17.49
N ARG A 32 12.37 -6.45 -17.98
CA ARG A 32 13.81 -6.21 -17.78
C ARG A 32 14.19 -5.43 -16.52
N LEU A 33 13.23 -5.08 -15.65
CA LEU A 33 13.45 -4.17 -14.53
C LEU A 33 13.75 -4.84 -13.18
N TRP A 34 14.08 -6.13 -13.18
CA TRP A 34 14.14 -6.89 -11.94
C TRP A 34 15.58 -7.19 -11.52
N VAL A 35 15.88 -6.88 -10.27
CA VAL A 35 17.05 -7.37 -9.57
C VAL A 35 16.95 -8.90 -9.48
N THR A 36 17.98 -9.60 -9.85
CA THR A 36 17.99 -11.06 -9.80
C THR A 36 17.97 -11.56 -8.36
N PRO A 37 17.39 -12.73 -8.12
CA PRO A 37 17.35 -13.31 -6.77
C PRO A 37 18.70 -13.44 -6.08
N THR A 38 19.77 -13.61 -6.83
CA THR A 38 21.14 -13.78 -6.32
C THR A 38 21.75 -12.52 -5.72
N GLU A 39 21.39 -11.34 -6.23
CA GLU A 39 21.92 -10.06 -5.72
C GLU A 39 21.34 -9.68 -4.35
N PHE A 40 20.23 -10.30 -3.99
CA PHE A 40 19.55 -10.03 -2.72
C PHE A 40 20.08 -10.85 -1.54
N LEU A 41 20.75 -11.97 -1.79
CA LEU A 41 21.10 -12.97 -0.75
C LEU A 41 22.24 -12.56 0.19
N GLN A 42 22.87 -11.41 -0.04
CA GLN A 42 24.11 -11.06 0.68
C GLN A 42 23.95 -10.10 1.86
N THR A 43 22.76 -9.60 2.12
CA THR A 43 22.57 -8.58 3.18
C THR A 43 21.37 -8.88 4.07
N THR A 44 21.54 -8.72 5.36
CA THR A 44 20.58 -9.01 6.40
C THR A 44 19.97 -7.78 7.00
N ASN A 45 18.76 -7.94 7.54
CA ASN A 45 18.03 -7.00 8.38
C ASN A 45 17.20 -5.94 7.62
N ALA A 46 16.69 -4.96 8.36
CA ALA A 46 15.86 -3.88 7.82
C ALA A 46 16.56 -3.08 6.71
N MET A 47 17.88 -2.93 6.80
CA MET A 47 18.67 -2.22 5.80
C MET A 47 18.70 -2.97 4.47
N ALA A 48 18.91 -4.26 4.48
CA ALA A 48 18.90 -5.09 3.28
C ALA A 48 17.53 -5.12 2.62
N THR A 49 16.48 -5.22 3.41
CA THR A 49 15.11 -5.13 2.90
C THR A 49 14.87 -3.77 2.26
N ALA A 50 15.39 -2.70 2.86
CA ALA A 50 15.29 -1.35 2.32
C ALA A 50 16.12 -1.16 1.05
N GLU A 51 17.37 -1.65 1.01
CA GLU A 51 18.22 -1.62 -0.19
C GLU A 51 17.57 -2.29 -1.37
N TRP A 52 17.07 -3.48 -1.15
CA TRP A 52 16.40 -4.24 -2.19
C TRP A 52 15.14 -3.52 -2.68
N ALA A 53 14.32 -3.05 -1.76
CA ALA A 53 13.12 -2.30 -2.07
C ALA A 53 13.45 -1.02 -2.86
N ILE A 54 14.55 -0.36 -2.54
CA ILE A 54 15.07 0.80 -3.27
C ILE A 54 15.61 0.43 -4.64
N GLY A 55 16.32 -0.69 -4.77
CA GLY A 55 16.75 -1.22 -6.06
C GLY A 55 15.57 -1.45 -7.01
N VAL A 56 14.45 -1.97 -6.50
CA VAL A 56 13.20 -2.06 -7.25
C VAL A 56 12.66 -0.68 -7.62
N SER A 57 12.64 0.26 -6.69
CA SER A 57 12.19 1.63 -6.93
C SER A 57 13.06 2.35 -7.96
N GLN A 58 14.38 2.22 -7.89
CA GLN A 58 15.30 2.81 -8.87
C GLN A 58 15.04 2.34 -10.29
N SER A 59 14.77 1.06 -10.44
CA SER A 59 14.47 0.50 -11.75
C SER A 59 13.15 1.03 -12.33
N LEU A 60 12.21 1.43 -11.47
CA LEU A 60 10.95 2.05 -11.85
C LEU A 60 11.09 3.56 -12.13
N THR A 61 11.88 4.26 -11.31
CA THR A 61 12.04 5.73 -11.39
C THR A 61 12.97 6.18 -12.52
N ARG A 62 13.91 5.35 -12.98
CA ARG A 62 14.78 5.65 -14.14
C ARG A 62 14.02 5.95 -15.44
N ARG A 63 12.73 5.75 -15.47
CA ARG A 63 11.85 6.02 -16.63
C ARG A 63 10.97 7.24 -16.46
N LEU A 64 10.93 7.85 -15.28
CA LEU A 64 10.30 9.15 -15.15
C LEU A 64 11.19 10.16 -15.90
N PRO A 65 10.62 11.02 -16.76
CA PRO A 65 11.41 12.02 -17.45
C PRO A 65 12.20 12.82 -16.41
N ASP A 66 13.51 12.93 -16.63
CA ASP A 66 14.36 13.79 -15.83
C ASP A 66 13.72 15.18 -15.82
N ARG A 67 13.19 15.59 -14.66
CA ARG A 67 12.84 16.98 -14.49
C ARG A 67 14.14 17.75 -14.67
N GLU A 68 14.22 18.54 -15.72
CA GLU A 68 15.33 19.49 -15.90
C GLU A 68 15.48 20.33 -14.63
N ARG A 69 16.39 19.89 -13.76
CA ARG A 69 16.69 20.60 -12.53
C ARG A 69 17.71 21.68 -12.83
N ARG A 70 17.26 22.92 -12.83
CA ARG A 70 18.15 24.07 -12.77
C ARG A 70 18.70 24.15 -11.34
N GLY A 71 20.00 23.97 -11.15
CA GLY A 71 20.66 24.11 -9.85
C GLY A 71 21.83 23.15 -9.64
N PRO A 72 22.59 23.29 -8.54
CA PRO A 72 23.75 22.44 -8.25
C PRO A 72 23.29 20.97 -8.07
N ARG A 73 24.15 20.01 -8.48
CA ARG A 73 23.89 18.59 -8.33
C ARG A 73 23.53 18.26 -6.88
N MET A 74 22.43 17.55 -6.70
CA MET A 74 22.02 17.11 -5.37
C MET A 74 23.05 16.15 -4.78
N ARG A 75 23.52 16.48 -3.60
CA ARG A 75 24.52 15.68 -2.87
C ARG A 75 24.00 14.30 -2.50
N TYR A 76 22.69 14.17 -2.29
CA TYR A 76 22.03 12.93 -1.88
C TYR A 76 20.97 12.54 -2.89
N GLY A 77 20.96 11.28 -3.31
CA GLY A 77 20.00 10.73 -4.26
C GLY A 77 18.60 10.56 -3.63
N GLU A 78 17.59 10.48 -4.48
CA GLU A 78 16.21 10.20 -4.05
C GLU A 78 16.09 8.85 -3.32
N ASN A 79 16.91 7.88 -3.73
CA ASN A 79 16.97 6.57 -3.09
C ASN A 79 17.42 6.62 -1.63
N SER A 80 18.37 7.49 -1.31
CA SER A 80 18.81 7.69 0.08
C SER A 80 17.64 8.18 0.95
N ILE A 81 16.82 9.06 0.42
CA ILE A 81 15.64 9.58 1.12
C ILE A 81 14.56 8.51 1.25
N LEU A 82 14.31 7.71 0.20
CA LEU A 82 13.36 6.59 0.27
C LEU A 82 13.80 5.55 1.29
N MET A 83 15.10 5.22 1.35
CA MET A 83 15.65 4.30 2.34
C MET A 83 15.48 4.82 3.76
N MET A 84 15.80 6.08 4.00
CA MET A 84 15.55 6.70 5.30
C MET A 84 14.09 6.63 5.68
N ALA A 85 13.18 6.95 4.74
CA ALA A 85 11.74 6.91 4.98
C ALA A 85 11.22 5.49 5.25
N PHE A 86 11.74 4.49 4.55
CA PHE A 86 11.42 3.09 4.79
C PHE A 86 11.86 2.65 6.20
N ILE A 87 13.11 2.92 6.57
CA ILE A 87 13.66 2.61 7.89
C ILE A 87 12.91 3.37 8.99
N GLN A 88 12.58 4.64 8.75
CA GLN A 88 11.78 5.45 9.66
C GLN A 88 10.46 4.76 10.02
N VAL A 89 9.73 4.27 9.04
CA VAL A 89 8.46 3.58 9.26
C VAL A 89 8.69 2.18 9.82
N ALA A 90 9.69 1.45 9.33
CA ALA A 90 10.00 0.11 9.80
C ALA A 90 10.32 0.08 11.30
N TRP A 91 11.00 1.08 11.82
CA TRP A 91 11.33 1.22 13.24
C TRP A 91 10.38 2.15 14.02
N GLN A 92 9.38 2.75 13.33
CA GLN A 92 8.45 3.73 13.91
C GLN A 92 9.17 4.92 14.57
N MET A 93 10.22 5.40 13.95
CA MET A 93 11.03 6.53 14.43
C MET A 93 10.43 7.88 14.00
N GLY A 94 10.69 8.93 14.81
CA GLY A 94 10.51 10.31 14.37
C GLY A 94 11.63 10.75 13.40
N TYR A 95 11.51 11.95 12.84
CA TYR A 95 12.52 12.49 11.92
C TYR A 95 13.90 12.61 12.56
N GLU A 96 13.96 13.18 13.76
CA GLU A 96 15.18 13.34 14.54
C GLU A 96 15.84 11.99 14.81
N MET A 97 15.12 11.05 15.40
CA MET A 97 15.63 9.70 15.67
C MET A 97 16.11 9.00 14.39
N THR A 98 15.46 9.24 13.26
CA THR A 98 15.87 8.65 11.99
C THR A 98 17.23 9.21 11.54
N VAL A 99 17.40 10.52 11.59
CA VAL A 99 18.67 11.15 11.22
C VAL A 99 19.79 10.71 12.17
N ASP A 100 19.53 10.68 13.47
CA ASP A 100 20.49 10.26 14.48
C ASP A 100 20.85 8.77 14.40
N TYR A 101 19.88 7.93 14.02
CA TYR A 101 20.14 6.52 13.72
C TYR A 101 21.21 6.39 12.61
N PHE A 102 21.04 7.09 11.50
CA PHE A 102 22.02 7.04 10.40
C PHE A 102 23.36 7.69 10.75
N ARG A 103 23.39 8.69 11.62
CA ARG A 103 24.62 9.30 12.11
C ARG A 103 25.42 8.36 13.02
N SER A 104 24.72 7.62 13.87
CA SER A 104 25.34 6.69 14.82
C SER A 104 25.66 5.31 14.21
N HIS A 105 25.15 5.00 13.01
CA HIS A 105 25.36 3.74 12.30
C HIS A 105 25.99 3.98 10.92
N PRO A 106 27.32 4.14 10.83
CA PRO A 106 28.02 4.47 9.57
C PRO A 106 27.78 3.46 8.45
N GLU A 107 27.60 2.18 8.80
CA GLU A 107 27.29 1.14 7.82
C GLU A 107 25.90 1.35 7.19
N ALA A 108 24.91 1.62 8.03
CA ALA A 108 23.58 1.95 7.57
C ALA A 108 23.59 3.22 6.69
N ALA A 109 24.35 4.23 7.07
CA ALA A 109 24.51 5.44 6.29
C ALA A 109 25.17 5.16 4.92
N ARG A 110 26.18 4.33 4.87
CA ARG A 110 26.86 3.93 3.62
C ARG A 110 25.90 3.20 2.69
N VAL A 111 25.16 2.23 3.21
CA VAL A 111 24.16 1.48 2.47
C VAL A 111 23.05 2.39 1.95
N ALA A 112 22.65 3.39 2.73
CA ALA A 112 21.70 4.41 2.30
C ALA A 112 22.28 5.41 1.27
N GLY A 113 23.54 5.27 0.87
CA GLY A 113 24.19 6.12 -0.13
C GLY A 113 24.71 7.44 0.44
N PHE A 114 24.91 7.53 1.76
CA PHE A 114 25.58 8.66 2.39
C PHE A 114 27.10 8.42 2.41
N ALA A 115 27.76 8.87 1.35
CA ALA A 115 29.21 8.83 1.29
C ALA A 115 29.81 9.67 2.43
N ASP A 116 30.99 9.26 2.92
CA ASP A 116 31.79 9.98 3.93
C ASP A 116 31.09 10.19 5.29
N GLY A 117 30.04 9.41 5.61
CA GLY A 117 29.34 9.51 6.89
C GLY A 117 28.54 10.81 7.08
N ARG A 118 28.45 11.64 6.06
CA ARG A 118 27.72 12.91 6.13
C ARG A 118 26.25 12.71 5.85
N VAL A 119 25.50 12.42 6.89
CA VAL A 119 24.03 12.26 6.83
C VAL A 119 23.37 13.63 6.66
N ILE A 120 22.29 13.64 5.93
CA ILE A 120 21.42 14.82 5.69
C ILE A 120 20.91 15.41 7.03
N SER A 121 20.67 16.73 7.08
CA SER A 121 20.05 17.36 8.25
C SER A 121 18.54 17.02 8.34
N ILE A 122 17.96 17.19 9.54
CA ILE A 122 16.53 16.91 9.79
C ILE A 122 15.63 17.74 8.85
N GLY A 123 15.91 19.06 8.74
CA GLY A 123 15.15 19.95 7.87
C GLY A 123 15.24 19.54 6.39
N GLN A 124 16.45 19.29 5.91
CA GLN A 124 16.65 18.81 4.54
C GLN A 124 16.03 17.43 4.28
N TYR A 125 16.04 16.53 5.26
CA TYR A 125 15.35 15.24 5.13
C TYR A 125 13.85 15.43 4.98
N TRP A 126 13.24 16.28 5.80
CA TRP A 126 11.82 16.60 5.72
C TRP A 126 11.45 17.21 4.36
N GLU A 127 12.17 18.26 3.93
CA GLU A 127 11.94 18.94 2.66
C GLU A 127 12.05 17.99 1.47
N ARG A 128 13.10 17.18 1.44
CA ARG A 128 13.32 16.24 0.34
C ARG A 128 12.31 15.12 0.32
N ARG A 129 11.90 14.62 1.48
CA ARG A 129 10.82 13.64 1.56
C ARG A 129 9.52 14.19 0.99
N GLN A 130 9.19 15.47 1.26
CA GLN A 130 8.04 16.13 0.66
C GLN A 130 8.21 16.29 -0.86
N ALA A 131 9.41 16.68 -1.30
CA ALA A 131 9.73 16.88 -2.71
C ALA A 131 9.68 15.59 -3.56
N LEU A 132 9.84 14.40 -2.96
CA LEU A 132 9.63 13.12 -3.65
C LEU A 132 8.20 12.97 -4.17
N GLY A 133 7.24 13.67 -3.57
CA GLY A 133 5.85 13.63 -3.96
C GLY A 133 5.19 12.28 -3.71
N LEU A 134 3.98 12.13 -4.23
CA LEU A 134 3.19 10.90 -4.08
C LEU A 134 3.79 9.73 -4.87
N TRP A 135 4.23 10.00 -6.08
CA TRP A 135 4.56 8.97 -7.06
C TRP A 135 5.74 8.10 -6.67
N ALA A 136 6.79 8.65 -6.05
CA ALA A 136 7.94 7.87 -5.62
C ALA A 136 7.53 6.76 -4.62
N PHE A 137 6.68 7.11 -3.65
CA PHE A 137 6.20 6.14 -2.65
C PHE A 137 5.20 5.15 -3.22
N TRP A 138 4.36 5.61 -4.15
CA TRP A 138 3.40 4.75 -4.83
C TRP A 138 4.11 3.70 -5.70
N PHE A 139 5.07 4.12 -6.54
CA PHE A 139 5.84 3.19 -7.36
C PHE A 139 6.67 2.22 -6.52
N PHE A 140 7.19 2.67 -5.39
CA PHE A 140 7.86 1.82 -4.45
C PHE A 140 6.95 0.69 -3.95
N PHE A 141 5.75 1.04 -3.51
CA PHE A 141 4.72 0.07 -3.11
C PHE A 141 4.37 -0.89 -4.25
N LEU A 142 4.08 -0.39 -5.44
CA LEU A 142 3.73 -1.23 -6.61
C LEU A 142 4.86 -2.20 -6.95
N GLY A 143 6.10 -1.75 -6.91
CA GLY A 143 7.28 -2.59 -7.14
C GLY A 143 7.37 -3.75 -6.14
N MET A 144 7.06 -3.50 -4.88
CA MET A 144 7.04 -4.54 -3.84
C MET A 144 5.94 -5.58 -4.08
N VAL A 145 4.72 -5.14 -4.40
CA VAL A 145 3.60 -6.04 -4.77
C VAL A 145 3.98 -6.89 -5.96
N TRP A 146 4.55 -6.28 -6.99
CA TRP A 146 4.96 -6.99 -8.20
C TRP A 146 6.01 -8.07 -7.93
N GLN A 147 7.01 -7.76 -7.11
CA GLN A 147 8.02 -8.75 -6.73
C GLN A 147 7.40 -9.97 -6.01
N LEU A 148 6.54 -9.71 -5.04
CA LEU A 148 5.85 -10.79 -4.33
C LEU A 148 4.90 -11.59 -5.24
N THR A 149 4.32 -10.95 -6.25
CA THR A 149 3.54 -11.63 -7.29
C THR A 149 4.41 -12.53 -8.13
N ARG A 150 5.61 -12.08 -8.53
CA ARG A 150 6.56 -12.93 -9.28
C ARG A 150 7.04 -14.13 -8.46
N MET A 151 7.20 -13.94 -7.16
CA MET A 151 7.55 -15.03 -6.24
C MET A 151 6.36 -15.95 -5.93
N LYS A 152 5.20 -15.71 -6.53
CA LYS A 152 3.96 -16.47 -6.28
C LYS A 152 3.51 -16.45 -4.82
N ILE A 153 3.82 -15.37 -4.09
CA ILE A 153 3.35 -15.13 -2.72
C ILE A 153 2.01 -14.40 -2.75
N ILE A 154 1.89 -13.42 -3.66
CA ILE A 154 0.62 -12.74 -3.97
C ILE A 154 0.08 -13.33 -5.27
N HIS A 155 -1.10 -13.93 -5.22
CA HIS A 155 -1.74 -14.56 -6.39
C HIS A 155 -2.83 -13.71 -7.02
N GLY A 156 -3.47 -12.82 -6.26
CA GLY A 156 -4.55 -11.96 -6.74
C GLY A 156 -5.82 -12.68 -7.24
N VAL A 157 -5.96 -13.99 -6.97
CA VAL A 157 -7.10 -14.80 -7.43
C VAL A 157 -8.34 -14.59 -6.55
N ASP A 158 -8.15 -14.59 -5.24
CA ASP A 158 -9.20 -14.36 -4.23
C ASP A 158 -8.82 -13.09 -3.47
N VAL A 159 -9.63 -12.04 -3.63
CA VAL A 159 -9.31 -10.71 -3.11
C VAL A 159 -10.40 -10.21 -2.18
N ILE A 160 -10.00 -9.41 -1.19
CA ILE A 160 -10.89 -8.84 -0.19
C ILE A 160 -10.80 -7.32 -0.26
N LEU A 161 -11.96 -6.67 -0.37
CA LEU A 161 -12.12 -5.21 -0.31
C LEU A 161 -12.62 -4.82 1.07
N ASP A 162 -11.93 -3.89 1.72
CA ASP A 162 -12.44 -3.25 2.93
C ASP A 162 -11.72 -1.91 3.15
N SER A 163 -12.18 -1.14 4.12
CA SER A 163 -11.60 0.15 4.46
C SER A 163 -11.38 0.31 5.96
N THR A 164 -10.37 1.09 6.30
CA THR A 164 -10.12 1.47 7.69
C THR A 164 -9.90 2.96 7.81
N THR A 165 -10.32 3.54 8.95
CA THR A 165 -10.02 4.94 9.25
C THR A 165 -8.57 5.10 9.71
N GLN A 166 -7.95 6.19 9.28
CA GLN A 166 -6.63 6.64 9.69
C GLN A 166 -6.79 8.03 10.29
N ARG A 167 -6.44 8.18 11.58
CA ARG A 167 -6.63 9.43 12.31
C ARG A 167 -5.70 10.51 11.79
N ALA A 168 -6.20 11.70 11.50
CA ALA A 168 -5.38 12.88 11.29
C ALA A 168 -4.84 13.38 12.64
N TRP A 169 -3.59 13.85 12.63
CA TRP A 169 -2.98 14.42 13.82
C TRP A 169 -3.45 15.83 14.10
N TYR A 170 -3.61 16.62 13.03
CA TYR A 170 -3.99 18.02 13.11
C TYR A 170 -5.49 18.21 12.89
N HIS A 171 -6.16 18.97 13.76
CA HIS A 171 -7.57 19.33 13.60
C HIS A 171 -7.80 20.34 12.47
N GLU A 172 -6.75 21.07 12.09
CA GLU A 172 -6.77 22.10 11.02
C GLU A 172 -6.41 21.53 9.65
N ASP A 173 -6.43 20.20 9.49
CA ASP A 173 -6.13 19.56 8.22
C ASP A 173 -7.33 19.68 7.27
N ALA A 174 -7.19 20.55 6.25
CA ALA A 174 -8.26 20.86 5.30
C ALA A 174 -8.68 19.65 4.44
N ASP A 175 -7.79 18.67 4.27
CA ASP A 175 -8.06 17.46 3.47
C ASP A 175 -8.71 16.35 4.31
N ALA A 176 -8.71 16.48 5.64
CA ALA A 176 -9.33 15.51 6.53
C ALA A 176 -10.83 15.75 6.67
N ALA A 177 -11.56 14.73 7.10
CA ALA A 177 -12.98 14.83 7.37
C ALA A 177 -13.40 13.93 8.53
N TRP A 178 -14.57 14.21 9.12
CA TRP A 178 -15.18 13.34 10.10
C TRP A 178 -15.75 12.09 9.43
N SER A 179 -15.36 10.91 9.91
CA SER A 179 -15.97 9.66 9.49
C SER A 179 -17.43 9.58 9.93
N PHE A 180 -18.23 8.74 9.26
CA PHE A 180 -19.57 8.44 9.75
C PHE A 180 -19.50 7.83 11.16
N PRO A 181 -20.38 8.27 12.09
CA PRO A 181 -20.38 7.79 13.46
C PRO A 181 -20.68 6.29 13.51
N LYS A 182 -19.92 5.57 14.34
CA LYS A 182 -20.19 4.16 14.68
C LYS A 182 -20.74 4.09 16.09
N PRO A 183 -21.80 3.29 16.35
CA PRO A 183 -22.46 3.25 17.66
C PRO A 183 -21.50 3.00 18.84
N TRP A 184 -20.43 2.22 18.59
CA TRP A 184 -19.47 1.81 19.64
C TRP A 184 -18.16 2.60 19.63
N LYS A 185 -17.92 3.47 18.65
CA LYS A 185 -16.63 4.16 18.50
C LYS A 185 -16.73 5.67 18.28
N GLY A 186 -17.93 6.17 17.94
CA GLY A 186 -18.11 7.54 17.48
C GLY A 186 -17.51 7.81 16.11
N SER A 187 -17.22 9.08 15.84
CA SER A 187 -16.58 9.54 14.60
C SER A 187 -15.09 9.70 14.79
N THR A 188 -14.33 9.54 13.71
CA THR A 188 -12.88 9.75 13.67
C THR A 188 -12.60 10.88 12.69
N TRP A 189 -11.85 11.89 13.12
CA TRP A 189 -11.31 12.93 12.25
C TRP A 189 -10.09 12.39 11.50
N GLY A 190 -10.09 12.47 10.17
CA GLY A 190 -8.94 12.00 9.37
C GLY A 190 -9.31 11.50 7.99
N TYR A 191 -8.70 10.38 7.65
CA TYR A 191 -8.74 9.76 6.34
C TYR A 191 -9.28 8.35 6.40
N LYS A 192 -9.60 7.79 5.25
CA LYS A 192 -10.00 6.41 5.08
C LYS A 192 -9.09 5.75 4.06
N VAL A 193 -8.49 4.64 4.45
CA VAL A 193 -7.66 3.80 3.58
C VAL A 193 -8.53 2.64 3.09
N HIS A 194 -8.80 2.64 1.80
CA HIS A 194 -9.50 1.56 1.11
C HIS A 194 -8.45 0.59 0.58
N THR A 195 -8.54 -0.67 0.93
CA THR A 195 -7.52 -1.67 0.64
C THR A 195 -8.09 -2.84 -0.12
N LEU A 196 -7.40 -3.26 -1.16
CA LEU A 196 -7.55 -4.55 -1.81
C LEU A 196 -6.48 -5.49 -1.27
N LEU A 197 -6.89 -6.58 -0.65
CA LEU A 197 -6.03 -7.54 0.02
C LEU A 197 -6.05 -8.88 -0.72
N CYS A 198 -4.89 -9.52 -0.86
CA CYS A 198 -4.82 -10.93 -1.25
C CYS A 198 -5.24 -11.80 -0.06
N ARG A 199 -6.27 -12.63 -0.24
CA ARG A 199 -6.81 -13.44 0.85
C ARG A 199 -5.80 -14.42 1.43
N TRP A 200 -5.01 -15.05 0.57
CA TRP A 200 -4.13 -16.15 1.00
C TRP A 200 -2.86 -15.66 1.69
N SER A 201 -2.25 -14.60 1.18
CA SER A 201 -1.04 -14.02 1.78
C SER A 201 -1.33 -12.98 2.86
N GLU A 202 -2.57 -12.51 2.98
CA GLU A 202 -2.98 -11.40 3.84
C GLU A 202 -2.22 -10.10 3.57
N LEU A 203 -1.65 -9.96 2.37
CA LEU A 203 -0.84 -8.82 1.96
C LEU A 203 -1.64 -7.84 1.09
N PRO A 204 -1.40 -6.52 1.24
CA PRO A 204 -2.08 -5.51 0.43
C PRO A 204 -1.60 -5.59 -1.03
N ILE A 205 -2.56 -5.53 -1.95
CA ILE A 205 -2.33 -5.52 -3.40
C ILE A 205 -2.41 -4.10 -3.94
N MET A 206 -3.43 -3.36 -3.49
CA MET A 206 -3.73 -2.01 -3.93
C MET A 206 -4.41 -1.23 -2.81
N PHE A 207 -4.28 0.09 -2.83
CA PHE A 207 -5.00 0.94 -1.89
C PHE A 207 -5.32 2.31 -2.48
N LEU A 208 -6.33 2.95 -1.90
CA LEU A 208 -6.68 4.35 -2.14
C LEU A 208 -6.88 5.03 -0.78
N VAL A 209 -6.50 6.29 -0.68
CA VAL A 209 -6.74 7.10 0.53
C VAL A 209 -7.72 8.23 0.18
N THR A 210 -8.69 8.45 1.03
CA THR A 210 -9.70 9.50 0.87
C THR A 210 -9.95 10.22 2.18
N PRO A 211 -10.56 11.41 2.19
CA PRO A 211 -11.16 11.95 3.40
C PRO A 211 -12.11 10.93 4.05
N ALA A 212 -12.18 10.89 5.37
CA ALA A 212 -12.87 9.81 6.10
C ALA A 212 -14.41 9.76 5.88
N ASN A 213 -15.00 10.81 5.33
CA ASN A 213 -16.44 10.88 5.01
C ASN A 213 -16.82 10.23 3.68
N ARG A 214 -15.88 9.71 2.90
CA ARG A 214 -16.19 9.06 1.63
C ARG A 214 -16.79 7.67 1.86
N HIS A 215 -17.81 7.35 1.05
CA HIS A 215 -18.42 6.02 1.04
C HIS A 215 -17.50 4.99 0.37
N ASP A 216 -17.60 3.75 0.82
CA ASP A 216 -16.72 2.66 0.36
C ASP A 216 -17.10 2.15 -1.03
N SER A 217 -18.39 2.00 -1.30
CA SER A 217 -18.91 1.40 -2.54
C SER A 217 -18.41 2.08 -3.84
N PRO A 218 -18.37 3.42 -3.97
CA PRO A 218 -17.89 4.07 -5.19
C PRO A 218 -16.41 3.81 -5.49
N LEU A 219 -15.60 3.47 -4.49
CA LEU A 219 -14.15 3.28 -4.64
C LEU A 219 -13.76 1.84 -4.97
N ALA A 220 -14.71 0.90 -4.93
CA ALA A 220 -14.45 -0.50 -5.21
C ALA A 220 -14.01 -0.74 -6.66
N ILE A 221 -14.74 -0.17 -7.63
CA ILE A 221 -14.41 -0.31 -9.06
C ILE A 221 -13.06 0.32 -9.38
N PRO A 222 -12.77 1.59 -9.00
CA PRO A 222 -11.43 2.17 -9.19
C PRO A 222 -10.31 1.31 -8.62
N LEU A 223 -10.48 0.78 -7.41
CA LEU A 223 -9.46 -0.01 -6.73
C LEU A 223 -9.19 -1.34 -7.44
N LEU A 224 -10.24 -2.04 -7.89
CA LEU A 224 -10.13 -3.27 -8.68
C LEU A 224 -9.51 -2.99 -10.05
N SER A 225 -9.94 -1.92 -10.73
CA SER A 225 -9.43 -1.53 -12.03
C SER A 225 -7.95 -1.18 -11.99
N LEU A 226 -7.50 -0.45 -10.95
CA LEU A 226 -6.09 -0.16 -10.72
C LEU A 226 -5.26 -1.43 -10.52
N ALA A 227 -5.75 -2.37 -9.71
CA ALA A 227 -5.06 -3.63 -9.48
C ALA A 227 -4.92 -4.45 -10.78
N MET A 228 -5.99 -4.48 -11.59
CA MET A 228 -5.96 -5.16 -12.89
C MET A 228 -4.99 -4.48 -13.86
N ALA A 229 -5.02 -3.16 -13.96
CA ALA A 229 -4.15 -2.38 -14.84
C ALA A 229 -2.66 -2.53 -14.47
N CYS A 230 -2.35 -2.51 -13.17
CA CYS A 230 -0.97 -2.59 -12.69
C CYS A 230 -0.39 -4.02 -12.72
N PHE A 231 -1.20 -5.04 -12.49
CA PHE A 231 -0.70 -6.39 -12.21
C PHE A 231 -1.29 -7.48 -13.11
N GLY A 232 -2.43 -7.25 -13.76
CA GLY A 232 -3.09 -8.25 -14.60
C GLY A 232 -3.53 -9.49 -13.80
N PHE A 233 -3.97 -9.32 -12.55
CA PHE A 233 -4.36 -10.44 -11.70
C PHE A 233 -5.54 -11.23 -12.27
N PRO A 234 -5.49 -12.57 -12.24
CA PRO A 234 -6.62 -13.41 -12.61
C PRO A 234 -7.63 -13.48 -11.47
N ILE A 235 -8.31 -12.36 -11.18
CA ILE A 235 -9.29 -12.28 -10.09
C ILE A 235 -10.43 -13.23 -10.40
N ALA A 236 -10.60 -14.27 -9.57
CA ALA A 236 -11.72 -15.21 -9.66
C ALA A 236 -12.82 -14.93 -8.64
N ILE A 237 -12.48 -14.35 -7.48
CA ILE A 237 -13.44 -14.07 -6.40
C ILE A 237 -13.12 -12.70 -5.79
N VAL A 238 -14.15 -11.85 -5.69
CA VAL A 238 -14.10 -10.58 -4.97
C VAL A 238 -14.96 -10.67 -3.72
N ARG A 239 -14.38 -10.38 -2.56
CA ARG A 239 -15.07 -10.39 -1.26
C ARG A 239 -15.14 -8.97 -0.70
N ALA A 240 -16.28 -8.59 -0.16
CA ALA A 240 -16.43 -7.31 0.52
C ALA A 240 -17.57 -7.36 1.55
N ASP A 241 -17.64 -6.33 2.39
CA ASP A 241 -18.76 -6.19 3.31
C ASP A 241 -20.01 -5.58 2.63
N ALA A 242 -21.12 -5.52 3.38
CA ALA A 242 -22.38 -4.98 2.90
C ALA A 242 -22.32 -3.49 2.51
N ALA A 243 -21.34 -2.73 2.98
CA ALA A 243 -21.15 -1.32 2.62
C ALA A 243 -20.75 -1.15 1.14
N TYR A 244 -20.12 -2.16 0.57
CA TYR A 244 -19.71 -2.19 -0.85
C TYR A 244 -20.84 -2.63 -1.79
N PHE A 245 -21.95 -3.15 -1.27
CA PHE A 245 -23.03 -3.66 -2.11
C PHE A 245 -23.59 -2.57 -3.02
N SER A 246 -23.40 -2.75 -4.32
CA SER A 246 -24.03 -1.94 -5.37
C SER A 246 -24.17 -2.77 -6.64
N TYR A 247 -25.25 -2.54 -7.39
CA TYR A 247 -25.49 -3.25 -8.67
C TYR A 247 -24.38 -2.94 -9.69
N ALA A 248 -23.84 -1.71 -9.67
CA ALA A 248 -22.72 -1.33 -10.53
C ALA A 248 -21.47 -2.18 -10.26
N LEU A 249 -21.14 -2.40 -8.98
CA LEU A 249 -20.01 -3.25 -8.60
C LEU A 249 -20.25 -4.71 -8.99
N LEU A 250 -21.43 -5.25 -8.70
CA LEU A 250 -21.76 -6.64 -9.04
C LEU A 250 -21.70 -6.87 -10.56
N ASN A 251 -22.23 -5.92 -11.33
CA ASN A 251 -22.16 -5.97 -12.79
C ASN A 251 -20.71 -5.91 -13.27
N TYR A 252 -19.91 -4.98 -12.76
CA TYR A 252 -18.47 -4.86 -13.09
C TYR A 252 -17.73 -6.17 -12.82
N ILE A 253 -17.94 -6.79 -11.66
CA ILE A 253 -17.28 -8.06 -11.31
C ILE A 253 -17.65 -9.17 -12.29
N ARG A 254 -18.94 -9.25 -12.68
CA ARG A 254 -19.42 -10.30 -13.60
C ARG A 254 -19.01 -10.07 -15.04
N THR A 255 -19.14 -8.83 -15.55
CA THR A 255 -19.02 -8.55 -16.99
C THR A 255 -17.61 -8.13 -17.40
N VAL A 256 -16.86 -7.47 -16.51
CA VAL A 256 -15.51 -6.98 -16.80
C VAL A 256 -14.45 -7.92 -16.25
N LEU A 257 -14.60 -8.34 -14.98
CA LEU A 257 -13.62 -9.23 -14.37
C LEU A 257 -13.90 -10.72 -14.64
N HIS A 258 -15.09 -11.06 -15.12
CA HIS A 258 -15.57 -12.45 -15.28
C HIS A 258 -15.40 -13.28 -13.99
N ALA A 259 -15.60 -12.65 -12.85
CA ALA A 259 -15.34 -13.20 -11.53
C ALA A 259 -16.63 -13.45 -10.73
N GLY A 260 -16.52 -14.30 -9.71
CA GLY A 260 -17.52 -14.45 -8.68
C GLY A 260 -17.40 -13.38 -7.59
N PHE A 261 -18.44 -13.22 -6.79
CA PHE A 261 -18.40 -12.29 -5.67
C PHE A 261 -19.03 -12.89 -4.40
N VAL A 262 -18.53 -12.44 -3.25
CA VAL A 262 -19.09 -12.76 -1.92
C VAL A 262 -19.26 -11.42 -1.19
N ILE A 263 -20.37 -10.76 -1.45
CA ILE A 263 -20.72 -9.43 -0.91
C ILE A 263 -22.08 -9.53 -0.27
N ASP A 264 -22.19 -9.19 1.02
CA ASP A 264 -23.46 -9.24 1.75
C ASP A 264 -24.40 -8.13 1.31
N TYR A 265 -25.70 -8.36 1.45
CA TYR A 265 -26.70 -7.33 1.14
C TYR A 265 -26.74 -6.25 2.21
N ASN A 266 -26.91 -5.00 1.77
CA ASN A 266 -27.11 -3.89 2.69
C ASN A 266 -28.57 -3.88 3.23
N LEU A 267 -28.81 -4.65 4.27
CA LEU A 267 -30.13 -4.79 4.90
C LEU A 267 -30.69 -3.48 5.48
N ARG A 268 -29.85 -2.48 5.71
CA ARG A 268 -30.28 -1.15 6.19
C ARG A 268 -31.13 -0.42 5.15
N LYS A 269 -30.84 -0.63 3.85
CA LYS A 269 -31.57 0.00 2.74
C LYS A 269 -32.76 -0.83 2.24
N GLN A 270 -32.70 -2.14 2.33
CA GLN A 270 -33.68 -3.04 1.69
C GLN A 270 -34.62 -3.76 2.66
N GLY A 271 -34.38 -3.63 3.98
CA GLY A 271 -35.17 -4.25 5.02
C GLY A 271 -35.05 -5.77 5.13
N LYS A 272 -35.50 -6.31 6.28
CA LYS A 272 -35.41 -7.76 6.57
C LYS A 272 -36.22 -8.65 5.62
N LYS A 273 -37.22 -8.09 4.94
CA LYS A 273 -38.09 -8.82 3.98
C LYS A 273 -37.27 -9.33 2.77
N ALA A 274 -36.24 -8.61 2.33
CA ALA A 274 -35.35 -9.06 1.23
C ALA A 274 -34.61 -10.36 1.55
N LEU A 275 -34.36 -10.66 2.83
CA LEU A 275 -33.70 -11.91 3.24
C LEU A 275 -34.54 -13.15 2.97
N ALA A 276 -35.87 -13.04 2.97
CA ALA A 276 -36.75 -14.17 2.74
C ALA A 276 -36.81 -14.59 1.26
N THR A 277 -36.60 -13.64 0.35
CA THR A 277 -36.66 -13.84 -1.11
C THR A 277 -35.32 -14.26 -1.77
N LEU A 278 -34.24 -14.30 -1.00
CA LEU A 278 -32.91 -14.56 -1.51
C LEU A 278 -32.24 -15.75 -0.80
N PRO A 279 -32.66 -17.00 -1.10
CA PRO A 279 -32.09 -18.21 -0.48
C PRO A 279 -30.56 -18.33 -0.66
N PHE A 280 -30.03 -17.68 -1.66
CA PHE A 280 -28.63 -17.65 -2.02
C PHE A 280 -27.73 -17.05 -0.92
N ILE A 281 -28.22 -16.12 -0.10
CA ILE A 281 -27.43 -15.45 0.94
C ILE A 281 -27.10 -16.38 2.11
N ARG A 282 -27.95 -17.35 2.44
CA ARG A 282 -27.68 -18.29 3.54
C ARG A 282 -26.42 -19.13 3.29
N GLN A 283 -26.20 -19.55 2.07
CA GLN A 283 -25.00 -20.31 1.68
C GLN A 283 -23.73 -19.46 1.72
N TRP A 284 -23.83 -18.15 1.46
CA TRP A 284 -22.68 -17.24 1.47
C TRP A 284 -22.21 -16.86 2.87
N ARG A 285 -23.05 -16.93 3.89
CA ARG A 285 -22.67 -16.58 5.26
C ARG A 285 -21.48 -17.38 5.77
N VAL A 286 -21.34 -18.63 5.35
CA VAL A 286 -20.16 -19.44 5.67
C VAL A 286 -18.90 -18.85 5.03
N HIS A 287 -19.02 -18.26 3.83
CA HIS A 287 -17.91 -17.63 3.11
C HIS A 287 -17.58 -16.23 3.63
N LEU A 288 -18.47 -15.56 4.36
CA LEU A 288 -18.22 -14.26 4.99
C LEU A 288 -17.26 -14.34 6.18
N LYS A 289 -17.04 -15.53 6.76
CA LYS A 289 -16.06 -15.74 7.85
C LYS A 289 -14.63 -15.28 7.47
N PHE A 290 -14.33 -15.21 6.19
CA PHE A 290 -13.03 -14.73 5.70
C PHE A 290 -12.80 -13.23 5.86
N ARG A 291 -13.81 -12.45 6.26
CA ARG A 291 -13.64 -11.05 6.65
C ARG A 291 -12.66 -10.88 7.81
N ALA A 292 -12.57 -11.85 8.72
CA ALA A 292 -11.59 -11.84 9.80
C ALA A 292 -10.13 -11.64 9.30
N VAL A 293 -9.83 -12.03 8.08
CA VAL A 293 -8.52 -11.83 7.45
C VAL A 293 -8.19 -10.34 7.30
N ILE A 294 -9.11 -9.55 6.72
CA ILE A 294 -8.84 -8.13 6.50
C ILE A 294 -8.94 -7.32 7.80
N GLU A 295 -9.79 -7.72 8.74
CA GLU A 295 -9.85 -7.12 10.08
C GLU A 295 -8.51 -7.34 10.82
N ARG A 296 -7.93 -8.54 10.73
CA ARG A 296 -6.60 -8.85 11.26
C ARG A 296 -5.51 -8.03 10.56
N HIS A 297 -5.56 -7.90 9.23
CA HIS A 297 -4.65 -7.06 8.47
C HIS A 297 -4.67 -5.62 8.97
N PHE A 298 -5.85 -5.01 9.16
CA PHE A 298 -5.94 -3.64 9.68
C PHE A 298 -5.49 -3.52 11.14
N ALA A 299 -5.77 -4.51 11.96
CA ALA A 299 -5.24 -4.53 13.32
C ALA A 299 -3.70 -4.57 13.33
N TRP A 300 -3.10 -5.36 12.47
CA TRP A 300 -1.64 -5.44 12.33
C TRP A 300 -1.03 -4.15 11.80
N THR A 301 -1.57 -3.60 10.72
CA THR A 301 -1.04 -2.35 10.14
C THR A 301 -1.11 -1.19 11.12
N LYS A 302 -2.17 -1.08 11.91
CA LYS A 302 -2.30 -0.05 12.94
C LYS A 302 -1.37 -0.28 14.11
N ARG A 303 -1.35 -1.49 14.66
CA ARG A 303 -0.63 -1.79 15.89
C ARG A 303 0.88 -1.95 15.70
N TYR A 304 1.29 -2.62 14.63
CA TYR A 304 2.69 -3.03 14.46
C TYR A 304 3.42 -2.29 13.34
N PHE A 305 2.72 -1.73 12.36
CA PHE A 305 3.33 -1.02 11.23
C PHE A 305 3.10 0.49 11.26
N GLY A 306 2.39 0.98 12.29
CA GLY A 306 2.26 2.41 12.55
C GLY A 306 1.35 3.17 11.58
N LEU A 307 0.31 2.54 11.04
CA LEU A 307 -0.62 3.22 10.12
C LEU A 307 -1.26 4.47 10.76
N GLU A 308 -1.47 4.49 12.08
CA GLU A 308 -2.02 5.62 12.83
C GLU A 308 -0.96 6.45 13.59
N ALA A 309 0.33 6.11 13.45
CA ALA A 309 1.39 6.71 14.27
C ALA A 309 2.02 7.97 13.66
N ALA A 310 1.65 8.36 12.46
CA ALA A 310 2.31 9.45 11.75
C ALA A 310 1.75 10.82 12.12
N ARG A 311 2.67 11.77 12.32
CA ARG A 311 2.39 13.19 12.50
C ARG A 311 2.60 13.92 11.18
N TRP A 312 1.61 13.90 10.31
CA TRP A 312 1.64 14.55 9.00
C TRP A 312 0.32 15.29 8.75
N LYS A 313 0.29 16.16 7.73
CA LYS A 313 -0.86 16.95 7.31
C LYS A 313 -1.06 16.79 5.80
N GLY A 314 -2.31 16.71 5.39
CA GLY A 314 -2.71 16.67 3.98
C GLY A 314 -2.82 15.26 3.41
N LEU A 315 -3.68 15.13 2.39
CA LEU A 315 -4.01 13.87 1.74
C LEU A 315 -2.79 13.22 1.06
N VAL A 316 -1.92 14.02 0.44
CA VAL A 316 -0.69 13.53 -0.19
C VAL A 316 0.21 12.85 0.85
N SER A 317 0.38 13.44 2.02
CA SER A 317 1.15 12.86 3.11
C SER A 317 0.52 11.58 3.65
N ALA A 318 -0.83 11.52 3.70
CA ALA A 318 -1.57 10.31 4.05
C ALA A 318 -1.30 9.17 3.08
N TYR A 319 -1.29 9.45 1.78
CA TYR A 319 -0.91 8.49 0.74
C TYR A 319 0.53 8.01 0.89
N GLN A 320 1.50 8.94 1.03
CA GLN A 320 2.91 8.62 1.21
C GLN A 320 3.13 7.71 2.41
N HIS A 321 2.50 8.05 3.54
CA HIS A 321 2.61 7.26 4.76
C HIS A 321 2.01 5.85 4.58
N THR A 322 0.81 5.76 4.02
CA THR A 322 0.15 4.47 3.76
C THR A 322 0.98 3.61 2.80
N ALA A 323 1.53 4.21 1.73
CA ALA A 323 2.42 3.51 0.80
C ALA A 323 3.66 2.96 1.50
N LEU A 324 4.29 3.74 2.39
CA LEU A 324 5.45 3.29 3.17
C LEU A 324 5.09 2.18 4.16
N VAL A 325 3.98 2.32 4.90
CA VAL A 325 3.52 1.31 5.84
C VAL A 325 3.28 -0.02 5.14
N TYR A 326 2.60 0.00 4.01
CA TYR A 326 2.36 -1.19 3.22
C TYR A 326 3.65 -1.74 2.58
N SER A 327 4.55 -0.86 2.13
CA SER A 327 5.85 -1.29 1.63
C SER A 327 6.69 -1.97 2.69
N VAL A 328 6.68 -1.48 3.93
CA VAL A 328 7.36 -2.15 5.06
C VAL A 328 6.74 -3.51 5.34
N MET A 329 5.41 -3.61 5.33
CA MET A 329 4.72 -4.89 5.52
C MET A 329 5.09 -5.90 4.43
N LEU A 330 5.08 -5.47 3.17
CA LEU A 330 5.49 -6.29 2.02
C LEU A 330 6.98 -6.66 2.11
N GLY A 331 7.85 -5.74 2.55
CA GLY A 331 9.26 -5.98 2.77
C GLY A 331 9.53 -7.01 3.84
N VAL A 332 8.79 -6.96 4.95
CA VAL A 332 8.85 -7.98 6.02
C VAL A 332 8.46 -9.36 5.48
N ALA A 333 7.34 -9.44 4.74
CA ALA A 333 6.90 -10.69 4.13
C ALA A 333 7.92 -11.24 3.14
N LEU A 334 8.46 -10.36 2.28
CA LEU A 334 9.48 -10.72 1.31
C LEU A 334 10.72 -11.28 1.99
N THR A 335 11.23 -10.60 3.02
CA THR A 335 12.41 -11.04 3.78
C THR A 335 12.17 -12.38 4.44
N ALA A 336 11.01 -12.56 5.08
CA ALA A 336 10.63 -13.85 5.70
C ALA A 336 10.66 -15.00 4.69
N HIS A 337 10.08 -14.80 3.51
CA HIS A 337 10.09 -15.82 2.46
C HIS A 337 11.50 -16.09 1.92
N ARG A 338 12.35 -15.07 1.84
CA ARG A 338 13.74 -15.23 1.41
C ARG A 338 14.56 -16.05 2.39
N TYR A 339 14.33 -15.85 3.67
CA TYR A 339 14.96 -16.66 4.72
C TYR A 339 14.29 -18.04 4.91
N GLN A 340 13.37 -18.44 4.02
CA GLN A 340 12.62 -19.69 4.14
C GLN A 340 11.86 -19.82 5.47
N ARG A 341 11.42 -18.68 6.00
CA ARG A 341 10.67 -18.55 7.25
C ARG A 341 9.32 -17.85 6.99
N PRO A 342 8.45 -18.38 6.11
CA PRO A 342 7.19 -17.74 5.71
C PRO A 342 6.25 -17.49 6.90
N GLU A 343 6.36 -18.26 7.97
CA GLU A 343 5.60 -18.06 9.20
C GLU A 343 5.90 -16.70 9.89
N LEU A 344 7.02 -16.08 9.55
CA LEU A 344 7.41 -14.76 10.06
C LEU A 344 6.92 -13.60 9.19
N ALA A 345 6.18 -13.85 8.11
CA ALA A 345 5.78 -12.81 7.15
C ALA A 345 5.01 -11.62 7.77
N GLY A 346 4.30 -11.84 8.89
CA GLY A 346 3.66 -10.76 9.66
C GLY A 346 4.46 -10.29 10.88
N ALA A 347 5.59 -10.90 11.18
CA ALA A 347 6.32 -10.69 12.43
C ALA A 347 7.47 -9.68 12.27
N ARG A 348 7.12 -8.39 12.05
CA ARG A 348 8.08 -7.30 11.78
C ARG A 348 9.33 -7.37 12.67
N MET A 349 9.19 -7.37 13.98
CA MET A 349 10.34 -7.33 14.89
C MET A 349 11.22 -8.56 14.79
N ARG A 350 10.66 -9.74 14.55
CA ARG A 350 11.45 -10.96 14.37
C ARG A 350 12.22 -10.95 13.05
N VAL A 351 11.61 -10.48 11.98
CA VAL A 351 12.27 -10.36 10.67
C VAL A 351 13.38 -9.31 10.72
N LEU A 352 13.12 -8.14 11.34
CA LEU A 352 14.14 -7.09 11.49
C LEU A 352 15.32 -7.52 12.38
N ALA A 353 15.13 -8.50 13.27
CA ALA A 353 16.16 -9.05 14.13
C ALA A 353 16.89 -10.26 13.54
N ILE A 354 16.51 -10.74 12.35
CA ILE A 354 17.24 -11.83 11.69
C ILE A 354 18.62 -11.32 11.31
N HIS A 355 19.65 -11.93 11.85
CA HIS A 355 21.02 -11.77 11.42
C HIS A 355 21.39 -12.90 10.49
N MET A 356 22.15 -12.62 9.42
CA MET A 356 22.75 -13.70 8.65
C MET A 356 23.77 -14.44 9.52
N PRO A 357 23.82 -15.76 9.49
CA PRO A 357 25.00 -16.45 9.98
C PRO A 357 26.19 -15.93 9.17
N ALA A 358 27.26 -15.62 9.91
CA ALA A 358 28.52 -15.16 9.36
C ALA A 358 29.09 -16.19 8.37
#